data_067b2cd6e428d46ce7350897effa54c2
#
_entry.id   067b2cd6e428d46ce7350897effa54c2
#
_cell.length_a   1.000
_cell.length_b   1.000
_cell.length_c   1.000
_cell.angle_alpha   90.00
_cell.angle_beta   90.00
_cell.angle_gamma   90.00
#
_symmetry.space_group_name_H-M   'P 1'
#
loop_
_entity.id
_entity.type
_entity.pdbx_description
1 polymer ?
#
loop_
_entity_poly.entity_id
_entity_poly.type
_entity_poly.pdbx_seq_one_letter_code
_entity_poly.pdbx_strand_id
1 'polypeptide(L)'
;NSGRDSTANRGTRRKTRGLSATITCVTPVLAILVGAIMGSALGLIGTGGAILAVPALVYIFGYSGINATTASLLIVITTATVSIIPRFRRKQVQIKSAVILWSIGLLANYFGVQLSKVTSEQALLIGFGVILIGSATSMIWRTFQRDLTVKKRSAWVLPLAGSLIGFMAGLFGVGGAFLAIPTLILVFGASAQVAAGTGLALMILNSVTALLFRFQNIQNVSWDIPIIILLSAICFSILATQIGAALKSITLERIFAYFLFLVGIATLIESILK
;
A
#
# COMPACT_ATOMS: atom_id res chain seq x y z
N ASN A 1 -11.58 -57.20 25.92
CA ASN A 1 -10.92 -56.61 24.75
C ASN A 1 -11.17 -55.09 24.62
N SER A 2 -10.81 -54.31 25.67
CA SER A 2 -11.08 -52.85 25.69
C SER A 2 -9.83 -51.99 25.97
N GLY A 3 -8.63 -52.54 25.70
CA GLY A 3 -7.37 -51.87 26.07
C GLY A 3 -6.54 -51.25 24.90
N ARG A 4 -6.93 -51.45 23.63
CA ARG A 4 -6.10 -51.03 22.48
C ARG A 4 -6.49 -49.70 21.82
N ASP A 5 -7.66 -49.11 22.11
CA ASP A 5 -8.12 -47.89 21.47
C ASP A 5 -7.69 -46.57 22.12
N SER A 6 -7.16 -46.61 23.35
CA SER A 6 -6.84 -45.40 24.10
C SER A 6 -5.47 -44.77 23.74
N THR A 7 -4.57 -45.56 23.17
CA THR A 7 -3.19 -45.10 22.84
C THR A 7 -3.10 -44.43 21.47
N ALA A 8 -3.89 -44.87 20.50
CA ALA A 8 -3.93 -44.28 19.15
C ALA A 8 -4.54 -42.87 19.18
N ASN A 9 -5.51 -42.61 20.05
CA ASN A 9 -6.17 -41.27 20.13
C ASN A 9 -5.32 -40.22 20.88
N ARG A 10 -4.33 -40.62 21.70
CA ARG A 10 -3.41 -39.67 22.33
C ARG A 10 -2.29 -39.20 21.39
N GLY A 11 -1.86 -40.03 20.47
CA GLY A 11 -0.83 -39.68 19.47
C GLY A 11 -1.30 -38.68 18.46
N THR A 12 -2.54 -38.82 17.97
CA THR A 12 -3.14 -37.87 16.99
C THR A 12 -3.47 -36.54 17.63
N ARG A 13 -3.97 -36.48 18.87
CA ARG A 13 -4.20 -35.23 19.59
C ARG A 13 -2.92 -34.46 19.95
N ARG A 14 -1.80 -35.14 20.17
CA ARG A 14 -0.50 -34.48 20.41
C ARG A 14 0.08 -33.88 19.12
N LYS A 15 -0.04 -34.59 18.00
CA LYS A 15 0.44 -34.11 16.70
C LYS A 15 -0.36 -32.90 16.18
N THR A 16 -1.68 -32.89 16.36
CA THR A 16 -2.53 -31.76 16.00
C THR A 16 -2.33 -30.54 16.91
N ARG A 17 -2.04 -30.75 18.21
CA ARG A 17 -1.68 -29.66 19.13
C ARG A 17 -0.31 -29.06 18.83
N GLY A 18 0.68 -29.84 18.42
CA GLY A 18 1.99 -29.36 18.03
C GLY A 18 1.90 -28.54 16.73
N LEU A 19 1.13 -29.00 15.75
CA LEU A 19 0.95 -28.30 14.47
C LEU A 19 0.17 -26.98 14.64
N SER A 20 -0.89 -26.98 15.45
CA SER A 20 -1.64 -25.76 15.76
C SER A 20 -0.81 -24.74 16.57
N ALA A 21 0.01 -25.19 17.52
CA ALA A 21 0.90 -24.30 18.27
C ALA A 21 2.00 -23.69 17.40
N THR A 22 2.55 -24.45 16.44
CA THR A 22 3.58 -23.95 15.51
C THR A 22 2.97 -22.92 14.53
N ILE A 23 1.77 -23.18 14.01
CA ILE A 23 1.05 -22.24 13.16
C ILE A 23 0.71 -20.95 13.93
N THR A 24 0.29 -21.08 15.20
CA THR A 24 -0.06 -19.93 16.06
C THR A 24 1.14 -19.04 16.37
N CYS A 25 2.38 -19.59 16.44
CA CYS A 25 3.60 -18.80 16.64
C CYS A 25 4.17 -18.21 15.35
N VAL A 26 4.02 -18.90 14.21
CA VAL A 26 4.58 -18.43 12.91
C VAL A 26 3.80 -17.24 12.35
N THR A 27 2.48 -17.24 12.53
CA THR A 27 1.61 -16.16 11.98
C THR A 27 1.96 -14.76 12.52
N PRO A 28 2.14 -14.54 13.86
CA PRO A 28 2.51 -13.23 14.36
C PRO A 28 3.94 -12.81 13.97
N VAL A 29 4.89 -13.75 13.89
CA VAL A 29 6.25 -13.45 13.42
C VAL A 29 6.22 -12.99 11.95
N LEU A 30 5.45 -13.68 11.12
CA LEU A 30 5.27 -13.31 9.72
C LEU A 30 4.59 -11.94 9.57
N ALA A 31 3.59 -11.65 10.43
CA ALA A 31 2.92 -10.35 10.47
C ALA A 31 3.89 -9.21 10.87
N ILE A 32 4.79 -9.47 11.83
CA ILE A 32 5.84 -8.52 12.21
C ILE A 32 6.80 -8.28 11.05
N LEU A 33 7.25 -9.32 10.36
CA LEU A 33 8.14 -9.19 9.19
C LEU A 33 7.48 -8.42 8.06
N VAL A 34 6.23 -8.73 7.73
CA VAL A 34 5.46 -8.01 6.71
C VAL A 34 5.31 -6.54 7.11
N GLY A 35 4.93 -6.26 8.36
CA GLY A 35 4.83 -4.89 8.87
C GLY A 35 6.17 -4.14 8.83
N ALA A 36 7.28 -4.82 9.15
CA ALA A 36 8.62 -4.25 9.09
C ALA A 36 9.01 -3.86 7.64
N ILE A 37 8.76 -4.74 6.67
CA ILE A 37 9.02 -4.47 5.25
C ILE A 37 8.13 -3.31 4.77
N MET A 38 6.83 -3.36 5.08
CA MET A 38 5.87 -2.31 4.72
C MET A 38 6.24 -0.95 5.33
N GLY A 39 6.54 -0.93 6.64
CA GLY A 39 6.93 0.28 7.35
C GLY A 39 8.23 0.86 6.83
N SER A 40 9.24 0.01 6.57
CA SER A 40 10.52 0.45 5.99
C SER A 40 10.34 1.03 4.59
N ALA A 41 9.59 0.36 3.72
CA ALA A 41 9.31 0.85 2.38
C ALA A 41 8.51 2.16 2.41
N LEU A 42 7.52 2.29 3.31
CA LEU A 42 6.72 3.50 3.45
C LEU A 42 7.56 4.66 4.02
N GLY A 43 8.40 4.40 5.01
CA GLY A 43 9.28 5.39 5.60
C GLY A 43 10.35 5.89 4.63
N LEU A 44 11.04 4.98 3.92
CA LEU A 44 12.07 5.31 2.93
C LEU A 44 11.48 6.09 1.75
N ILE A 45 10.46 5.53 1.10
CA ILE A 45 9.97 5.97 -0.20
C ILE A 45 8.80 6.95 -0.04
N GLY A 46 8.07 6.87 1.07
CA GLY A 46 6.93 7.72 1.37
C GLY A 46 5.57 7.08 1.07
N THR A 47 5.47 6.13 0.15
CA THR A 47 4.18 5.50 -0.22
C THR A 47 4.31 4.02 -0.56
N GLY A 48 5.54 3.53 -0.73
CA GLY A 48 5.81 2.19 -1.22
C GLY A 48 5.26 1.06 -0.32
N GLY A 49 5.30 1.24 0.99
CA GLY A 49 4.83 0.22 1.93
C GLY A 49 3.34 -0.07 1.86
N ALA A 50 2.53 0.92 1.55
CA ALA A 50 1.08 0.77 1.41
C ALA A 50 0.70 -0.21 0.29
N ILE A 51 1.52 -0.29 -0.76
CA ILE A 51 1.30 -1.16 -1.93
C ILE A 51 1.32 -2.64 -1.54
N LEU A 52 2.14 -2.99 -0.55
CA LEU A 52 2.24 -4.38 -0.07
C LEU A 52 1.08 -4.80 0.83
N ALA A 53 0.31 -3.84 1.39
CA ALA A 53 -0.70 -4.13 2.40
C ALA A 53 -1.78 -5.10 1.89
N VAL A 54 -2.37 -4.82 0.73
CA VAL A 54 -3.44 -5.65 0.17
C VAL A 54 -2.91 -7.01 -0.28
N PRO A 55 -1.87 -7.12 -1.12
CA PRO A 55 -1.31 -8.41 -1.49
C PRO A 55 -0.88 -9.25 -0.28
N ALA A 56 -0.25 -8.66 0.72
CA ALA A 56 0.18 -9.40 1.90
C ALA A 56 -1.01 -9.95 2.70
N LEU A 57 -2.07 -9.16 2.91
CA LEU A 57 -3.27 -9.62 3.61
C LEU A 57 -4.01 -10.70 2.84
N VAL A 58 -4.10 -10.61 1.52
CA VAL A 58 -4.76 -11.60 0.67
C VAL A 58 -3.95 -12.89 0.56
N TYR A 59 -2.68 -12.78 0.14
CA TYR A 59 -1.91 -13.97 -0.24
C TYR A 59 -1.24 -14.67 0.94
N ILE A 60 -0.78 -13.89 1.95
CA ILE A 60 -0.06 -14.47 3.09
C ILE A 60 -1.02 -14.85 4.21
N PHE A 61 -2.04 -14.02 4.46
CA PHE A 61 -2.94 -14.20 5.60
C PHE A 61 -4.35 -14.67 5.22
N GLY A 62 -4.67 -14.82 3.92
CA GLY A 62 -5.93 -15.39 3.44
C GLY A 62 -7.16 -14.51 3.67
N TYR A 63 -6.99 -13.18 3.80
CA TYR A 63 -8.13 -12.26 3.89
C TYR A 63 -8.85 -12.17 2.55
N SER A 64 -10.18 -12.05 2.58
CA SER A 64 -10.93 -11.70 1.37
C SER A 64 -10.55 -10.32 0.87
N GLY A 65 -10.62 -10.06 -0.43
CA GLY A 65 -10.21 -8.80 -1.05
C GLY A 65 -10.84 -7.56 -0.40
N ILE A 66 -12.13 -7.64 -0.03
CA ILE A 66 -12.85 -6.54 0.66
C ILE A 66 -12.28 -6.30 2.06
N ASN A 67 -12.06 -7.36 2.83
CA ASN A 67 -11.52 -7.25 4.20
C ASN A 67 -10.05 -6.79 4.16
N ALA A 68 -9.25 -7.32 3.23
CA ALA A 68 -7.87 -6.91 3.02
C ALA A 68 -7.76 -5.43 2.66
N THR A 69 -8.57 -4.94 1.71
CA THR A 69 -8.59 -3.53 1.33
C THR A 69 -9.07 -2.63 2.47
N THR A 70 -10.04 -3.07 3.27
CA THR A 70 -10.54 -2.30 4.43
C THR A 70 -9.49 -2.23 5.54
N ALA A 71 -8.85 -3.36 5.88
CA ALA A 71 -7.78 -3.41 6.87
C ALA A 71 -6.55 -2.59 6.43
N SER A 72 -6.17 -2.68 5.16
CA SER A 72 -5.04 -1.94 4.60
C SER A 72 -5.22 -0.43 4.72
N LEU A 73 -6.44 0.10 4.53
CA LEU A 73 -6.71 1.53 4.67
C LEU A 73 -6.38 2.04 6.08
N LEU A 74 -6.73 1.29 7.14
CA LEU A 74 -6.43 1.69 8.52
C LEU A 74 -4.91 1.64 8.78
N ILE A 75 -4.23 0.55 8.36
CA ILE A 75 -2.78 0.43 8.47
C ILE A 75 -2.09 1.61 7.77
N VAL A 76 -2.55 1.93 6.56
CA VAL A 76 -1.99 3.00 5.73
C VAL A 76 -2.20 4.38 6.36
N ILE A 77 -3.42 4.70 6.82
CA ILE A 77 -3.73 5.98 7.47
C ILE A 77 -2.78 6.21 8.65
N THR A 78 -2.70 5.22 9.53
CA THR A 78 -1.93 5.35 10.77
C THR A 78 -0.43 5.45 10.49
N THR A 79 0.10 4.55 9.65
CA THR A 79 1.53 4.52 9.31
C THR A 79 1.95 5.77 8.52
N ALA A 80 1.11 6.24 7.58
CA ALA A 80 1.38 7.45 6.81
C ALA A 80 1.34 8.71 7.70
N THR A 81 0.41 8.78 8.66
CA THR A 81 0.32 9.89 9.62
C THR A 81 1.59 10.01 10.45
N VAL A 82 2.17 8.89 10.87
CA VAL A 82 3.46 8.90 11.57
C VAL A 82 4.61 9.29 10.63
N SER A 83 4.63 8.75 9.42
CA SER A 83 5.70 8.96 8.44
C SER A 83 5.73 10.37 7.84
N ILE A 84 4.62 11.10 7.84
CA ILE A 84 4.57 12.46 7.29
C ILE A 84 5.22 13.49 8.23
N ILE A 85 5.27 13.25 9.54
CA ILE A 85 5.74 14.22 10.54
C ILE A 85 7.17 14.72 10.27
N PRO A 86 8.19 13.84 10.08
CA PRO A 86 9.55 14.30 9.77
C PRO A 86 9.64 15.04 8.43
N ARG A 87 8.88 14.62 7.42
CA ARG A 87 8.85 15.26 6.10
C ARG A 87 8.17 16.62 6.13
N PHE A 88 7.15 16.77 6.97
CA PHE A 88 6.49 18.05 7.22
C PHE A 88 7.44 19.07 7.84
N ARG A 89 8.20 18.64 8.86
CA ARG A 89 9.24 19.48 9.51
C ARG A 89 10.33 19.92 8.52
N ARG A 90 10.64 19.10 7.51
CA ARG A 90 11.62 19.40 6.45
C ARG A 90 11.01 20.18 5.27
N LYS A 91 9.77 20.65 5.35
CA LYS A 91 9.04 21.38 4.30
C LYS A 91 8.94 20.60 2.99
N GLN A 92 8.90 19.28 3.05
CA GLN A 92 8.80 18.37 1.90
C GLN A 92 7.34 17.99 1.58
N VAL A 93 6.35 18.68 2.14
CA VAL A 93 4.92 18.42 1.95
C VAL A 93 4.23 19.63 1.38
N GLN A 94 3.64 19.48 0.18
CA GLN A 94 2.81 20.49 -0.46
C GLN A 94 1.33 20.22 -0.18
N ILE A 95 0.83 20.65 0.97
CA ILE A 95 -0.56 20.41 1.41
C ILE A 95 -1.55 20.95 0.40
N LYS A 96 -1.34 22.14 -0.17
CA LYS A 96 -2.24 22.73 -1.17
C LYS A 96 -2.42 21.79 -2.38
N SER A 97 -1.33 21.26 -2.91
CA SER A 97 -1.37 20.32 -4.03
C SER A 97 -2.09 19.00 -3.67
N ALA A 98 -1.86 18.48 -2.46
CA ALA A 98 -2.53 17.28 -1.96
C ALA A 98 -4.05 17.49 -1.84
N VAL A 99 -4.48 18.61 -1.23
CA VAL A 99 -5.91 18.93 -1.06
C VAL A 99 -6.59 19.14 -2.40
N ILE A 100 -5.98 19.84 -3.35
CA ILE A 100 -6.53 20.05 -4.68
C ILE A 100 -6.72 18.71 -5.42
N LEU A 101 -5.69 17.87 -5.46
CA LEU A 101 -5.76 16.56 -6.11
C LEU A 101 -6.79 15.64 -5.43
N TRP A 102 -6.86 15.66 -4.09
CA TRP A 102 -7.86 14.92 -3.33
C TRP A 102 -9.28 15.39 -3.63
N SER A 103 -9.54 16.70 -3.60
CA SER A 103 -10.87 17.26 -3.86
C SER A 103 -11.38 16.90 -5.26
N ILE A 104 -10.51 16.96 -6.27
CA ILE A 104 -10.84 16.54 -7.64
C ILE A 104 -11.09 15.02 -7.70
N GLY A 105 -10.28 14.23 -6.96
CA GLY A 105 -10.38 12.78 -6.94
C GLY A 105 -11.52 12.21 -6.08
N LEU A 106 -12.23 13.03 -5.31
CA LEU A 106 -13.18 12.58 -4.29
C LEU A 106 -14.34 11.76 -4.88
N LEU A 107 -14.97 12.25 -5.95
CA LEU A 107 -16.01 11.53 -6.67
C LEU A 107 -15.49 10.25 -7.29
N ALA A 108 -14.32 10.30 -7.91
CA ALA A 108 -13.69 9.14 -8.52
C ALA A 108 -13.31 8.08 -7.47
N ASN A 109 -12.90 8.49 -6.27
CA ASN A 109 -12.65 7.59 -5.13
C ASN A 109 -13.93 6.83 -4.74
N TYR A 110 -15.07 7.52 -4.64
CA TYR A 110 -16.35 6.87 -4.38
C TYR A 110 -16.68 5.79 -5.43
N PHE A 111 -16.58 6.13 -6.72
CA PHE A 111 -16.81 5.15 -7.80
C PHE A 111 -15.82 3.98 -7.75
N GLY A 112 -14.55 4.23 -7.43
CA GLY A 112 -13.56 3.18 -7.22
C GLY A 112 -13.94 2.21 -6.10
N VAL A 113 -14.43 2.74 -4.96
CA VAL A 113 -14.93 1.91 -3.85
C VAL A 113 -16.12 1.06 -4.27
N GLN A 114 -17.09 1.64 -4.99
CA GLN A 114 -18.25 0.85 -5.45
C GLN A 114 -17.84 -0.24 -6.44
N LEU A 115 -16.97 0.07 -7.38
CA LEU A 115 -16.48 -0.91 -8.35
C LEU A 115 -15.71 -2.04 -7.65
N SER A 116 -14.92 -1.76 -6.61
CA SER A 116 -14.19 -2.79 -5.87
C SER A 116 -15.08 -3.83 -5.18
N LYS A 117 -16.34 -3.49 -4.89
CA LYS A 117 -17.31 -4.41 -4.25
C LYS A 117 -17.89 -5.44 -5.22
N VAL A 118 -17.94 -5.10 -6.50
CA VAL A 118 -18.53 -5.96 -7.55
C VAL A 118 -17.47 -6.64 -8.43
N THR A 119 -16.22 -6.24 -8.32
CA THR A 119 -15.11 -6.81 -9.09
C THR A 119 -14.52 -8.02 -8.37
N SER A 120 -14.20 -9.08 -9.11
CA SER A 120 -13.55 -10.26 -8.54
C SER A 120 -12.17 -9.90 -7.97
N GLU A 121 -11.76 -10.60 -6.91
CA GLU A 121 -10.47 -10.40 -6.26
C GLU A 121 -9.30 -10.56 -7.25
N GLN A 122 -9.37 -11.58 -8.10
CA GLN A 122 -8.37 -11.84 -9.12
C GLN A 122 -8.24 -10.68 -10.11
N ALA A 123 -9.37 -10.14 -10.61
CA ALA A 123 -9.35 -9.00 -11.53
C ALA A 123 -8.78 -7.74 -10.88
N LEU A 124 -9.08 -7.50 -9.59
CA LEU A 124 -8.49 -6.39 -8.84
C LEU A 124 -6.97 -6.53 -8.72
N LEU A 125 -6.47 -7.72 -8.40
CA LEU A 125 -5.03 -7.95 -8.23
C LEU A 125 -4.27 -7.89 -9.55
N ILE A 126 -4.83 -8.43 -10.65
CA ILE A 126 -4.25 -8.29 -11.99
C ILE A 126 -4.19 -6.82 -12.40
N GLY A 127 -5.32 -6.11 -12.29
CA GLY A 127 -5.38 -4.68 -12.61
C GLY A 127 -4.37 -3.86 -11.79
N PHE A 128 -4.22 -4.17 -10.50
CA PHE A 128 -3.25 -3.55 -9.63
C PHE A 128 -1.81 -3.80 -10.11
N GLY A 129 -1.44 -5.04 -10.39
CA GLY A 129 -0.12 -5.40 -10.89
C GLY A 129 0.23 -4.72 -12.20
N VAL A 130 -0.71 -4.67 -13.16
CA VAL A 130 -0.51 -3.98 -14.46
C VAL A 130 -0.23 -2.49 -14.25
N ILE A 131 -0.99 -1.81 -13.37
CA ILE A 131 -0.81 -0.38 -13.11
C ILE A 131 0.51 -0.10 -12.39
N LEU A 132 0.92 -0.99 -11.46
CA LEU A 132 2.22 -0.87 -10.81
C LEU A 132 3.38 -0.96 -11.81
N ILE A 133 3.34 -1.93 -12.72
CA ILE A 133 4.37 -2.10 -13.77
C ILE A 133 4.37 -0.90 -14.71
N GLY A 134 3.21 -0.43 -15.16
CA GLY A 134 3.11 0.76 -16.00
C GLY A 134 3.69 2.01 -15.33
N SER A 135 3.38 2.22 -14.05
CA SER A 135 3.94 3.32 -13.26
C SER A 135 5.45 3.19 -13.08
N ALA A 136 5.94 2.00 -12.77
CA ALA A 136 7.38 1.72 -12.62
C ALA A 136 8.13 1.97 -13.93
N THR A 137 7.63 1.44 -15.03
CA THR A 137 8.24 1.57 -16.36
C THR A 137 8.32 3.05 -16.77
N SER A 138 7.27 3.83 -16.53
CA SER A 138 7.26 5.27 -16.84
C SER A 138 8.30 6.05 -16.02
N MET A 139 8.50 5.69 -14.76
CA MET A 139 9.52 6.30 -13.90
C MET A 139 10.95 5.88 -14.30
N ILE A 140 11.17 4.60 -14.59
CA ILE A 140 12.47 4.09 -15.05
C ILE A 140 12.84 4.79 -16.37
N TRP A 141 11.92 4.85 -17.31
CA TRP A 141 12.18 5.48 -18.60
C TRP A 141 12.58 6.95 -18.44
N ARG A 142 11.89 7.72 -17.60
CA ARG A 142 12.26 9.11 -17.32
C ARG A 142 13.66 9.23 -16.71
N THR A 143 14.07 8.30 -15.88
CA THR A 143 15.40 8.35 -15.27
C THR A 143 16.54 8.30 -16.32
N PHE A 144 16.27 7.72 -17.49
CA PHE A 144 17.20 7.69 -18.63
C PHE A 144 17.11 8.94 -19.51
N GLN A 145 15.97 9.65 -19.51
CA GLN A 145 15.75 10.85 -20.33
C GLN A 145 15.92 12.13 -19.48
N ARG A 146 17.15 12.45 -19.09
CA ARG A 146 17.48 13.53 -18.14
C ARG A 146 17.13 14.96 -18.58
N ASP A 147 16.76 15.21 -19.87
CA ASP A 147 16.65 16.55 -20.48
C ASP A 147 15.22 17.00 -20.77
N LEU A 148 14.21 16.33 -20.25
CA LEU A 148 12.85 16.80 -20.45
C LEU A 148 12.53 17.97 -19.52
N THR A 149 12.75 19.20 -20.01
CA THR A 149 12.17 20.41 -19.44
C THR A 149 10.68 20.19 -19.20
N VAL A 150 10.22 20.46 -17.99
CA VAL A 150 8.80 20.39 -17.63
C VAL A 150 8.05 21.39 -18.49
N LYS A 151 7.52 20.95 -19.63
CA LYS A 151 6.69 21.77 -20.52
C LYS A 151 5.46 22.23 -19.74
N LYS A 152 5.09 23.50 -19.88
CA LYS A 152 3.85 24.08 -19.34
C LYS A 152 2.68 23.18 -19.73
N ARG A 153 2.08 22.45 -18.76
CA ARG A 153 1.09 21.43 -19.08
C ARG A 153 -0.31 22.00 -19.14
N SER A 154 -1.14 21.37 -19.97
CA SER A 154 -2.55 21.70 -20.17
C SER A 154 -3.32 21.68 -18.84
N ALA A 155 -4.24 22.58 -18.65
CA ALA A 155 -5.11 22.68 -17.48
C ALA A 155 -5.88 21.36 -17.18
N TRP A 156 -6.11 20.56 -18.21
CA TRP A 156 -6.82 19.27 -18.11
C TRP A 156 -6.03 18.15 -17.44
N VAL A 157 -4.72 18.29 -17.33
CA VAL A 157 -3.86 17.24 -16.73
C VAL A 157 -4.11 17.13 -15.22
N LEU A 158 -4.41 18.25 -14.56
CA LEU A 158 -4.69 18.26 -13.12
C LEU A 158 -5.97 17.50 -12.75
N PRO A 159 -7.15 17.77 -13.35
CA PRO A 159 -8.36 17.02 -13.06
C PRO A 159 -8.25 15.54 -13.45
N LEU A 160 -7.61 15.22 -14.56
CA LEU A 160 -7.41 13.83 -14.97
C LEU A 160 -6.52 13.07 -13.97
N ALA A 161 -5.41 13.67 -13.54
CA ALA A 161 -4.51 13.07 -12.56
C ALA A 161 -5.19 12.88 -11.20
N GLY A 162 -5.89 13.90 -10.69
CA GLY A 162 -6.63 13.83 -9.43
C GLY A 162 -7.70 12.75 -9.45
N SER A 163 -8.51 12.69 -10.53
CA SER A 163 -9.55 11.66 -10.71
C SER A 163 -8.95 10.26 -10.79
N LEU A 164 -7.86 10.06 -11.54
CA LEU A 164 -7.21 8.76 -11.65
C LEU A 164 -6.64 8.29 -10.30
N ILE A 165 -5.95 9.17 -9.57
CA ILE A 165 -5.41 8.87 -8.25
C ILE A 165 -6.52 8.53 -7.27
N GLY A 166 -7.60 9.32 -7.24
CA GLY A 166 -8.76 9.08 -6.39
C GLY A 166 -9.45 7.76 -6.71
N PHE A 167 -9.73 7.48 -7.99
CA PHE A 167 -10.34 6.23 -8.43
C PHE A 167 -9.52 5.01 -8.02
N MET A 168 -8.21 5.04 -8.25
CA MET A 168 -7.30 3.95 -7.86
C MET A 168 -7.20 3.79 -6.34
N ALA A 169 -7.26 4.88 -5.59
CA ALA A 169 -7.29 4.83 -4.13
C ALA A 169 -8.52 4.09 -3.61
N GLY A 170 -9.69 4.38 -4.16
CA GLY A 170 -10.94 3.71 -3.82
C GLY A 170 -10.98 2.25 -4.25
N LEU A 171 -10.53 1.97 -5.48
CA LEU A 171 -10.58 0.64 -6.08
C LEU A 171 -9.67 -0.37 -5.32
N PHE A 172 -8.41 -0.02 -5.11
CA PHE A 172 -7.42 -0.93 -4.54
C PHE A 172 -7.25 -0.82 -3.02
N GLY A 173 -7.81 0.22 -2.38
CA GLY A 173 -7.69 0.39 -0.93
C GLY A 173 -6.27 0.71 -0.43
N VAL A 174 -5.40 1.24 -1.29
CA VAL A 174 -3.99 1.55 -0.99
C VAL A 174 -3.74 3.06 -0.86
N GLY A 175 -4.82 3.87 -0.84
CA GLY A 175 -4.74 5.32 -0.72
C GLY A 175 -4.26 6.06 -1.99
N GLY A 176 -4.01 5.37 -3.10
CA GLY A 176 -3.67 5.96 -4.42
C GLY A 176 -2.29 6.62 -4.52
N ALA A 177 -1.49 6.59 -3.46
CA ALA A 177 -0.22 7.29 -3.39
C ALA A 177 0.85 6.71 -4.33
N PHE A 178 0.73 5.44 -4.71
CA PHE A 178 1.61 4.81 -5.69
C PHE A 178 1.53 5.44 -7.09
N LEU A 179 0.38 6.03 -7.43
CA LEU A 179 0.22 6.87 -8.63
C LEU A 179 0.53 8.35 -8.35
N ALA A 180 0.32 8.82 -7.13
CA ALA A 180 0.59 10.20 -6.77
C ALA A 180 2.06 10.57 -6.94
N ILE A 181 3.00 9.71 -6.51
CA ILE A 181 4.44 9.98 -6.66
C ILE A 181 4.84 10.08 -8.14
N PRO A 182 4.58 9.08 -9.01
CA PRO A 182 4.87 9.22 -10.44
C PRO A 182 4.21 10.47 -11.04
N THR A 183 2.96 10.73 -10.71
CA THR A 183 2.24 11.90 -11.20
C THR A 183 2.90 13.21 -10.76
N LEU A 184 3.24 13.36 -9.49
CA LEU A 184 3.90 14.55 -8.97
C LEU A 184 5.28 14.76 -9.61
N ILE A 185 6.04 13.70 -9.82
CA ILE A 185 7.36 13.77 -10.45
C ILE A 185 7.22 14.02 -11.96
N LEU A 186 6.45 13.19 -12.66
CA LEU A 186 6.37 13.19 -14.12
C LEU A 186 5.55 14.37 -14.67
N VAL A 187 4.48 14.73 -13.95
CA VAL A 187 3.54 15.76 -14.39
C VAL A 187 3.89 17.12 -13.82
N PHE A 188 4.19 17.20 -12.54
CA PHE A 188 4.41 18.47 -11.84
C PHE A 188 5.89 18.84 -11.67
N GLY A 189 6.82 17.93 -12.05
CA GLY A 189 8.26 18.17 -11.92
C GLY A 189 8.75 18.28 -10.47
N ALA A 190 7.98 17.75 -9.51
CA ALA A 190 8.37 17.76 -8.11
C ALA A 190 9.61 16.89 -7.88
N SER A 191 10.47 17.28 -6.93
CA SER A 191 11.54 16.39 -6.48
C SER A 191 10.95 15.16 -5.81
N ALA A 192 11.67 14.02 -5.83
CA ALA A 192 11.15 12.78 -5.24
C ALA A 192 10.84 12.92 -3.73
N GLN A 193 11.58 13.73 -2.99
CA GLN A 193 11.29 14.01 -1.57
C GLN A 193 9.97 14.75 -1.40
N VAL A 194 9.71 15.77 -2.21
CA VAL A 194 8.46 16.55 -2.19
C VAL A 194 7.29 15.69 -2.66
N ALA A 195 7.49 14.89 -3.71
CA ALA A 195 6.48 13.96 -4.20
C ALA A 195 6.14 12.90 -3.16
N ALA A 196 7.13 12.35 -2.45
CA ALA A 196 6.94 11.39 -1.37
C ALA A 196 6.16 11.99 -0.19
N GLY A 197 6.53 13.19 0.27
CA GLY A 197 5.82 13.87 1.35
C GLY A 197 4.39 14.28 0.99
N THR A 198 4.19 14.83 -0.21
CA THR A 198 2.87 15.22 -0.72
C THR A 198 2.00 14.00 -1.00
N GLY A 199 2.61 12.92 -1.50
CA GLY A 199 1.95 11.64 -1.71
C GLY A 199 1.43 11.03 -0.40
N LEU A 200 2.19 11.14 0.72
CA LEU A 200 1.71 10.73 2.04
C LEU A 200 0.47 11.51 2.47
N ALA A 201 0.47 12.85 2.30
CA ALA A 201 -0.69 13.68 2.62
C ALA A 201 -1.92 13.25 1.80
N LEU A 202 -1.74 13.07 0.49
CA LEU A 202 -2.80 12.64 -0.42
C LEU A 202 -3.30 11.23 -0.06
N MET A 203 -2.37 10.33 0.31
CA MET A 203 -2.69 8.98 0.75
C MET A 203 -3.56 8.96 2.00
N ILE A 204 -3.25 9.79 3.01
CA ILE A 204 -4.05 9.91 4.21
C ILE A 204 -5.47 10.39 3.86
N LEU A 205 -5.59 11.47 3.08
CA LEU A 205 -6.88 12.02 2.68
C LEU A 205 -7.73 11.03 1.91
N ASN A 206 -7.16 10.36 0.91
CA ASN A 206 -7.85 9.35 0.10
C ASN A 206 -8.23 8.11 0.92
N SER A 207 -7.33 7.65 1.81
CA SER A 207 -7.61 6.48 2.63
C SER A 207 -8.68 6.74 3.68
N VAL A 208 -8.71 7.92 4.29
CA VAL A 208 -9.79 8.34 5.20
C VAL A 208 -11.11 8.36 4.46
N THR A 209 -11.16 8.97 3.26
CA THR A 209 -12.36 9.03 2.42
C THR A 209 -12.84 7.63 2.03
N ALA A 210 -11.92 6.76 1.55
CA ALA A 210 -12.26 5.40 1.17
C ALA A 210 -12.75 4.56 2.37
N LEU A 211 -12.17 4.77 3.55
CA LEU A 211 -12.59 4.10 4.78
C LEU A 211 -13.99 4.53 5.21
N LEU A 212 -14.32 5.83 5.09
CA LEU A 212 -15.67 6.34 5.34
C LEU A 212 -16.69 5.69 4.41
N PHE A 213 -16.38 5.53 3.13
CA PHE A 213 -17.26 4.84 2.17
C PHE A 213 -17.38 3.33 2.40
N ARG A 214 -16.46 2.74 3.18
CA ARG A 214 -16.43 1.32 3.57
C ARG A 214 -16.79 1.08 5.03
N PHE A 215 -17.34 2.07 5.72
CA PHE A 215 -17.56 2.01 7.18
C PHE A 215 -18.32 0.74 7.62
N GLN A 216 -19.30 0.31 6.85
CA GLN A 216 -20.07 -0.91 7.14
C GLN A 216 -19.24 -2.20 7.10
N ASN A 217 -18.13 -2.22 6.37
CA ASN A 217 -17.29 -3.41 6.22
C ASN A 217 -16.26 -3.55 7.37
N ILE A 218 -16.08 -2.52 8.19
CA ILE A 218 -15.11 -2.51 9.28
C ILE A 218 -15.42 -3.61 10.32
N GLN A 219 -16.69 -3.87 10.57
CA GLN A 219 -17.13 -4.88 11.55
C GLN A 219 -16.84 -6.32 11.12
N ASN A 220 -16.65 -6.56 9.81
CA ASN A 220 -16.41 -7.89 9.26
C ASN A 220 -14.91 -8.25 9.19
N VAL A 221 -14.03 -7.36 9.61
CA VAL A 221 -12.58 -7.56 9.56
C VAL A 221 -12.08 -8.18 10.86
N SER A 222 -11.32 -9.27 10.76
CA SER A 222 -10.54 -9.80 11.90
C SER A 222 -9.30 -8.93 12.10
N TRP A 223 -9.23 -8.22 13.24
CA TRP A 223 -8.20 -7.20 13.49
C TRP A 223 -6.90 -7.71 14.08
N ASP A 224 -6.81 -8.98 14.50
CA ASP A 224 -5.65 -9.56 15.19
C ASP A 224 -4.35 -9.38 14.39
N ILE A 225 -4.33 -9.82 13.15
CA ILE A 225 -3.17 -9.72 12.26
C ILE A 225 -2.92 -8.28 11.77
N PRO A 226 -3.92 -7.53 11.31
CA PRO A 226 -3.75 -6.13 10.93
C PRO A 226 -3.14 -5.25 12.01
N ILE A 227 -3.47 -5.46 13.29
CA ILE A 227 -2.89 -4.70 14.41
C ILE A 227 -1.40 -5.00 14.58
N ILE A 228 -1.00 -6.27 14.49
CA ILE A 228 0.43 -6.66 14.58
C ILE A 228 1.22 -6.01 13.44
N ILE A 229 0.70 -6.09 12.20
CA ILE A 229 1.30 -5.45 11.03
C ILE A 229 1.41 -3.94 11.24
N LEU A 230 0.35 -3.30 11.74
CA LEU A 230 0.29 -1.87 12.01
C LEU A 230 1.37 -1.42 13.00
N LEU A 231 1.46 -2.08 14.15
CA LEU A 231 2.43 -1.74 15.19
C LEU A 231 3.87 -1.88 14.69
N SER A 232 4.16 -3.00 14.02
CA SER A 232 5.46 -3.23 13.40
C SER A 232 5.76 -2.17 12.32
N ALA A 233 4.78 -1.89 11.43
CA ALA A 233 4.95 -0.91 10.37
C ALA A 233 5.21 0.51 10.92
N ILE A 234 4.58 0.91 12.01
CA ILE A 234 4.85 2.20 12.66
C ILE A 234 6.30 2.26 13.14
N CYS A 235 6.75 1.25 13.89
CA CYS A 235 8.11 1.23 14.43
C CYS A 235 9.17 1.36 13.33
N PHE A 236 9.06 0.53 12.30
CA PHE A 236 10.02 0.53 11.20
C PHE A 236 9.89 1.75 10.28
N SER A 237 8.69 2.34 10.13
CA SER A 237 8.51 3.55 9.33
C SER A 237 9.20 4.77 9.95
N ILE A 238 9.18 4.90 11.28
CA ILE A 238 9.86 6.00 11.98
C ILE A 238 11.37 5.96 11.68
N LEU A 239 11.98 4.78 11.82
CA LEU A 239 13.40 4.60 11.55
C LEU A 239 13.74 4.87 10.07
N ALA A 240 12.97 4.27 9.17
CA ALA A 240 13.20 4.38 7.74
C ALA A 240 12.93 5.79 7.17
N THR A 241 12.00 6.55 7.74
CA THR A 241 11.69 7.92 7.28
C THR A 241 12.87 8.87 7.49
N GLN A 242 13.63 8.70 8.57
CA GLN A 242 14.82 9.52 8.83
C GLN A 242 15.89 9.30 7.75
N ILE A 243 16.07 8.05 7.34
CA ILE A 243 17.00 7.67 6.27
C ILE A 243 16.49 8.16 4.90
N GLY A 244 15.22 7.88 4.58
CA GLY A 244 14.61 8.25 3.29
C GLY A 244 14.57 9.75 3.05
N ALA A 245 14.35 10.55 4.09
CA ALA A 245 14.34 12.00 4.00
C ALA A 245 15.74 12.63 3.79
N ALA A 246 16.82 11.87 4.04
CA ALA A 246 18.20 12.28 3.83
C ALA A 246 18.77 11.82 2.48
N LEU A 247 18.13 10.85 1.80
CA LEU A 247 18.59 10.33 0.52
C LEU A 247 18.50 11.36 -0.62
N LYS A 248 19.39 11.24 -1.61
CA LYS A 248 19.31 12.04 -2.83
C LYS A 248 18.03 11.71 -3.62
N SER A 249 17.40 12.74 -4.22
CA SER A 249 16.15 12.60 -4.97
C SER A 249 16.19 11.48 -6.00
N ILE A 250 17.26 11.40 -6.81
CA ILE A 250 17.38 10.40 -7.87
C ILE A 250 17.50 8.96 -7.32
N THR A 251 18.17 8.79 -6.19
CA THR A 251 18.28 7.47 -5.54
C THR A 251 16.91 7.01 -5.05
N LEU A 252 16.16 7.92 -4.43
CA LEU A 252 14.82 7.63 -3.95
C LEU A 252 13.86 7.27 -5.09
N GLU A 253 13.94 8.00 -6.21
CA GLU A 253 13.15 7.76 -7.42
C GLU A 253 13.44 6.36 -8.01
N ARG A 254 14.71 5.97 -8.11
CA ARG A 254 15.13 4.65 -8.59
C ARG A 254 14.66 3.53 -7.67
N ILE A 255 14.89 3.67 -6.36
CA ILE A 255 14.46 2.67 -5.37
C ILE A 255 12.94 2.47 -5.49
N PHE A 256 12.17 3.56 -5.61
CA PHE A 256 10.72 3.47 -5.74
C PHE A 256 10.29 2.77 -7.04
N ALA A 257 10.90 3.13 -8.17
CA ALA A 257 10.57 2.54 -9.46
C ALA A 257 10.85 1.02 -9.48
N TYR A 258 12.03 0.58 -9.00
CA TYR A 258 12.35 -0.84 -8.91
C TYR A 258 11.44 -1.59 -7.92
N PHE A 259 11.08 -0.95 -6.81
CA PHE A 259 10.16 -1.52 -5.83
C PHE A 259 8.77 -1.74 -6.44
N LEU A 260 8.21 -0.74 -7.13
CA LEU A 260 6.94 -0.85 -7.85
C LEU A 260 6.97 -1.99 -8.88
N PHE A 261 8.06 -2.09 -9.63
CA PHE A 261 8.23 -3.11 -10.67
C PHE A 261 8.24 -4.52 -10.07
N LEU A 262 9.01 -4.72 -9.01
CA LEU A 262 9.12 -6.01 -8.32
C LEU A 262 7.77 -6.43 -7.71
N VAL A 263 7.09 -5.53 -7.01
CA VAL A 263 5.78 -5.82 -6.42
C VAL A 263 4.73 -6.09 -7.49
N GLY A 264 4.75 -5.31 -8.58
CA GLY A 264 3.84 -5.50 -9.71
C GLY A 264 4.00 -6.88 -10.36
N ILE A 265 5.24 -7.31 -10.63
CA ILE A 265 5.52 -8.65 -11.16
C ILE A 265 5.08 -9.74 -10.18
N ALA A 266 5.47 -9.63 -8.91
CA ALA A 266 5.10 -10.61 -7.88
C ALA A 266 3.58 -10.78 -7.79
N THR A 267 2.83 -9.67 -7.78
CA THR A 267 1.36 -9.69 -7.73
C THR A 267 0.75 -10.34 -8.98
N LEU A 268 1.29 -10.06 -10.17
CA LEU A 268 0.79 -10.67 -11.43
C LEU A 268 1.07 -12.17 -11.47
N ILE A 269 2.29 -12.60 -11.14
CA ILE A 269 2.65 -14.03 -11.15
C ILE A 269 1.73 -14.80 -10.20
N GLU A 270 1.53 -14.30 -8.99
CA GLU A 270 0.70 -14.97 -7.99
C GLU A 270 -0.78 -14.97 -8.36
N SER A 271 -1.26 -13.91 -9.01
CA SER A 271 -2.65 -13.80 -9.48
C SER A 271 -2.96 -14.69 -10.69
N ILE A 272 -1.95 -15.05 -11.49
CA ILE A 272 -2.10 -15.94 -12.67
C ILE A 272 -1.97 -17.42 -12.26
N LEU A 273 -1.15 -17.70 -11.23
CA LEU A 273 -0.91 -19.07 -10.77
C LEU A 273 -2.06 -19.63 -9.89
N LYS A 274 -2.95 -18.77 -9.39
CA LYS A 274 -4.19 -19.13 -8.68
C LYS A 274 -5.39 -19.14 -9.63
#